data_ad184615a2d430213dcedfdc2fe81cf8
#
_entry.id   ad184615a2d430213dcedfdc2fe81cf8
#
_cell.length_a   1.000
_cell.length_b   1.000
_cell.length_c   1.000
_cell.angle_alpha   90.00
_cell.angle_beta   90.00
_cell.angle_gamma   90.00
#
_symmetry.space_group_name_H-M   'P 1'
#
loop_
_entity.id
_entity.type
_entity.pdbx_description
1 polymer ?
#
loop_
_entity_poly.entity_id
_entity_poly.type
_entity_poly.pdbx_seq_one_letter_code
_entity_poly.pdbx_strand_id
1 'polypeptide(L)'
;MFSGMKGFHHRELGVAGAAMYFDDLNCEFAKQTGMTVKPEAFEIIWKLKDKNKIIMTTDCGGMALAKKQKYHYIRKETFIPDGEYLLIRSDDGTERRIKKDCYSEVRDLELSYIKSIRNLIKNVHPSMHEICKITAENPAKYISVYDKKGSLDAGKDADFLVVDDNFELIATYCMGKPYIYGE
;
A
#
# COMPACT_ATOMS: atom_id res chain seq x y z
N MET A 1 3.68 -8.18 4.34
CA MET A 1 3.74 -9.11 5.49
C MET A 1 2.34 -9.44 5.94
N PHE A 2 2.10 -10.61 6.54
CA PHE A 2 0.85 -11.22 7.01
C PHE A 2 -0.12 -11.69 5.91
N SER A 3 -0.42 -10.86 4.92
CA SER A 3 -1.34 -11.25 3.85
C SER A 3 -0.81 -12.50 3.11
N GLY A 4 -1.62 -13.56 3.06
CA GLY A 4 -1.25 -14.85 2.45
C GLY A 4 -0.24 -15.70 3.23
N MET A 5 0.22 -15.26 4.41
CA MET A 5 1.13 -16.02 5.26
C MET A 5 0.36 -16.84 6.31
N LYS A 6 0.93 -17.97 6.70
CA LYS A 6 0.43 -18.71 7.89
C LYS A 6 0.63 -17.87 9.15
N GLY A 7 -0.27 -18.03 10.11
CA GLY A 7 -0.17 -17.36 11.41
C GLY A 7 1.07 -17.79 12.19
N PHE A 8 1.51 -16.92 13.10
CA PHE A 8 2.56 -17.23 14.06
C PHE A 8 2.09 -18.25 15.09
N HIS A 9 2.90 -19.26 15.34
CA HIS A 9 2.66 -20.27 16.37
C HIS A 9 3.94 -20.52 17.17
N HIS A 10 3.83 -20.78 18.48
CA HIS A 10 4.97 -20.93 19.38
C HIS A 10 5.92 -22.10 19.04
N ARG A 11 5.46 -23.09 18.29
CA ARG A 11 6.28 -24.23 17.82
C ARG A 11 6.72 -24.10 16.38
N GLU A 12 6.13 -23.18 15.61
CA GLU A 12 6.44 -22.96 14.21
C GLU A 12 6.25 -21.48 13.91
N LEU A 13 7.35 -20.73 13.87
CA LEU A 13 7.31 -19.28 13.69
C LEU A 13 6.72 -18.86 12.35
N GLY A 14 6.91 -19.67 11.30
CA GLY A 14 6.55 -19.32 9.94
C GLY A 14 7.30 -18.09 9.44
N VAL A 15 6.96 -17.64 8.24
CA VAL A 15 7.60 -16.45 7.63
C VAL A 15 7.31 -15.18 8.44
N ALA A 16 6.10 -15.02 8.95
CA ALA A 16 5.75 -13.85 9.75
C ALA A 16 6.55 -13.80 11.07
N GLY A 17 6.70 -14.92 11.76
CA GLY A 17 7.49 -14.99 12.97
C GLY A 17 8.99 -14.81 12.71
N ALA A 18 9.52 -15.38 11.63
CA ALA A 18 10.90 -15.16 11.22
C ALA A 18 11.17 -13.68 10.94
N ALA A 19 10.26 -13.00 10.25
CA ALA A 19 10.38 -11.56 9.98
C ALA A 19 10.35 -10.71 11.27
N MET A 20 9.65 -11.14 12.31
CA MET A 20 9.67 -10.50 13.63
C MET A 20 10.95 -10.80 14.39
N TYR A 21 11.50 -11.98 14.25
CA TYR A 21 12.66 -12.45 15.02
C TYR A 21 14.00 -11.94 14.49
N PHE A 22 14.19 -11.95 13.16
CA PHE A 22 15.44 -11.52 12.54
C PHE A 22 15.44 -10.02 12.25
N ASP A 23 16.37 -9.27 12.86
CA ASP A 23 16.43 -7.81 12.75
C ASP A 23 16.78 -7.31 11.35
N ASP A 24 17.56 -8.07 10.58
CA ASP A 24 18.03 -7.70 9.25
C ASP A 24 17.01 -7.88 8.13
N LEU A 25 15.91 -8.62 8.38
CA LEU A 25 14.86 -8.79 7.40
C LEU A 25 13.98 -7.54 7.24
N ASN A 26 13.77 -7.13 5.99
CA ASN A 26 12.80 -6.08 5.67
C ASN A 26 11.37 -6.64 5.74
N CYS A 27 10.46 -5.83 6.28
CA CYS A 27 9.05 -6.14 6.41
C CYS A 27 8.23 -5.22 5.50
N GLU A 28 7.73 -5.77 4.40
CA GLU A 28 6.82 -5.06 3.51
C GLU A 28 5.37 -5.24 3.96
N PHE A 29 4.64 -4.15 4.07
CA PHE A 29 3.23 -4.10 4.45
C PHE A 29 2.39 -3.48 3.36
N ALA A 30 1.38 -4.22 2.95
CA ALA A 30 0.36 -3.73 2.04
C ALA A 30 -0.94 -3.44 2.81
N LYS A 31 -1.68 -2.42 2.35
CA LYS A 31 -3.09 -2.23 2.73
C LYS A 31 -3.35 -2.14 4.24
N GLN A 32 -2.73 -1.15 4.87
CA GLN A 32 -2.92 -0.80 6.29
C GLN A 32 -4.36 -0.32 6.62
N THR A 33 -5.36 -1.10 6.25
CA THR A 33 -6.75 -0.69 6.27
C THR A 33 -7.57 -1.36 7.37
N GLY A 34 -6.94 -2.22 8.15
CA GLY A 34 -7.63 -3.08 9.12
C GLY A 34 -8.32 -4.29 8.48
N MET A 35 -8.24 -4.42 7.17
CA MET A 35 -8.91 -5.46 6.39
C MET A 35 -7.95 -6.57 5.98
N THR A 36 -6.83 -6.20 5.38
CA THR A 36 -5.78 -7.15 5.00
C THR A 36 -4.81 -7.36 6.15
N VAL A 37 -4.45 -6.30 6.84
CA VAL A 37 -3.62 -6.32 8.05
C VAL A 37 -4.36 -5.56 9.15
N LYS A 38 -4.66 -6.24 10.24
CA LYS A 38 -5.27 -5.62 11.41
C LYS A 38 -4.33 -4.58 12.03
N PRO A 39 -4.86 -3.46 12.56
CA PRO A 39 -4.04 -2.44 13.22
C PRO A 39 -3.10 -3.03 14.28
N GLU A 40 -3.62 -3.91 15.12
CA GLU A 40 -2.88 -4.52 16.22
C GLU A 40 -1.69 -5.37 15.72
N ALA A 41 -1.85 -6.06 14.59
CA ALA A 41 -0.76 -6.82 13.98
C ALA A 41 0.36 -5.90 13.46
N PHE A 42 0.00 -4.75 12.90
CA PHE A 42 0.96 -3.74 12.49
C PHE A 42 1.65 -3.07 13.69
N GLU A 43 0.89 -2.75 14.75
CA GLU A 43 1.43 -2.17 15.97
C GLU A 43 2.51 -3.05 16.60
N ILE A 44 2.33 -4.37 16.57
CA ILE A 44 3.35 -5.33 17.04
C ILE A 44 4.65 -5.12 16.26
N ILE A 45 4.57 -5.10 14.94
CA ILE A 45 5.75 -4.88 14.08
C ILE A 45 6.34 -3.50 14.28
N TRP A 46 5.51 -2.48 14.42
CA TRP A 46 5.95 -1.11 14.68
C TRP A 46 6.77 -0.99 15.97
N LYS A 47 6.42 -1.77 16.99
CA LYS A 47 7.15 -1.84 18.26
C LYS A 47 8.42 -2.66 18.18
N LEU A 48 8.42 -3.75 17.42
CA LEU A 48 9.52 -4.72 17.39
C LEU A 48 10.61 -4.38 16.38
N LYS A 49 10.24 -3.83 15.21
CA LYS A 49 11.18 -3.63 14.11
C LYS A 49 11.76 -2.22 14.07
N ASP A 50 13.03 -2.14 13.70
CA ASP A 50 13.64 -0.88 13.31
C ASP A 50 12.87 -0.27 12.13
N LYS A 51 12.64 1.04 12.17
CA LYS A 51 11.90 1.77 11.13
C LYS A 51 12.64 1.74 9.78
N ASN A 52 13.94 1.49 9.76
CA ASN A 52 14.73 1.26 8.54
C ASN A 52 14.40 -0.08 7.84
N LYS A 53 13.69 -0.98 8.51
CA LYS A 53 13.32 -2.31 8.02
C LYS A 53 11.84 -2.44 7.68
N ILE A 54 11.07 -1.37 7.79
CA ILE A 54 9.65 -1.34 7.45
C ILE A 54 9.49 -0.67 6.10
N ILE A 55 8.75 -1.32 5.20
CA ILE A 55 8.39 -0.81 3.88
C ILE A 55 6.87 -0.82 3.76
N MET A 56 6.29 0.30 3.37
CA MET A 56 4.85 0.40 3.14
C MET A 56 4.56 0.47 1.64
N THR A 57 3.66 -0.40 1.17
CA THR A 57 3.28 -0.49 -0.25
C THR A 57 1.76 -0.51 -0.41
N THR A 58 1.26 -0.24 -1.60
CA THR A 58 -0.17 -0.34 -1.91
C THR A 58 -0.61 -1.75 -2.21
N ASP A 59 0.24 -2.55 -2.87
CA ASP A 59 -0.15 -3.83 -3.48
C ASP A 59 -1.42 -3.67 -4.35
N CYS A 60 -1.53 -2.54 -5.04
CA CYS A 60 -2.71 -2.17 -5.81
C CYS A 60 -2.61 -2.68 -7.25
N GLY A 61 -3.52 -3.55 -7.64
CA GLY A 61 -3.64 -4.03 -9.02
C GLY A 61 -4.19 -2.99 -10.00
N GLY A 62 -4.68 -1.85 -9.51
CA GLY A 62 -5.21 -0.75 -10.31
C GLY A 62 -6.54 -1.04 -11.03
N MET A 63 -7.06 -2.27 -10.93
CA MET A 63 -8.27 -2.66 -11.65
C MET A 63 -9.53 -1.99 -11.11
N ALA A 64 -9.63 -1.85 -9.80
CA ALA A 64 -10.79 -1.24 -9.14
C ALA A 64 -10.92 0.27 -9.39
N LEU A 65 -9.80 0.95 -9.62
CA LEU A 65 -9.74 2.38 -9.90
C LEU A 65 -9.86 2.69 -11.40
N ALA A 66 -9.94 1.67 -12.25
CA ALA A 66 -10.05 1.87 -13.68
C ALA A 66 -11.35 2.60 -14.03
N LYS A 67 -11.25 3.71 -14.75
CA LYS A 67 -12.41 4.45 -15.31
C LYS A 67 -12.98 3.81 -16.56
N LYS A 68 -12.27 2.87 -17.16
CA LYS A 68 -12.63 2.14 -18.38
C LYS A 68 -12.44 0.65 -18.14
N GLN A 69 -13.08 -0.16 -18.96
CA GLN A 69 -12.87 -1.60 -18.98
C GLN A 69 -11.38 -1.98 -19.06
N LYS A 70 -10.96 -2.94 -18.26
CA LYS A 70 -9.59 -3.47 -18.21
C LYS A 70 -9.62 -4.99 -18.21
N TYR A 71 -8.69 -5.60 -18.95
CA TYR A 71 -8.47 -7.03 -18.94
C TYR A 71 -7.26 -7.41 -18.11
N HIS A 72 -7.42 -8.41 -17.25
CA HIS A 72 -6.35 -8.93 -16.40
C HIS A 72 -5.85 -10.27 -16.96
N TYR A 73 -4.72 -10.26 -17.61
CA TYR A 73 -4.18 -11.41 -18.36
C TYR A 73 -3.94 -12.66 -17.51
N ILE A 74 -3.46 -12.51 -16.26
CA ILE A 74 -3.16 -13.66 -15.38
C ILE A 74 -4.44 -14.30 -14.89
N ARG A 75 -5.45 -13.52 -14.51
CA ARG A 75 -6.74 -14.02 -14.00
C ARG A 75 -7.71 -14.39 -15.12
N LYS A 76 -7.43 -13.97 -16.34
CA LYS A 76 -8.33 -14.10 -17.49
C LYS A 76 -9.72 -13.52 -17.18
N GLU A 77 -9.72 -12.33 -16.63
CA GLU A 77 -10.92 -11.62 -16.20
C GLU A 77 -10.94 -10.21 -16.79
N THR A 78 -12.11 -9.77 -17.21
CA THR A 78 -12.40 -8.41 -17.63
C THR A 78 -13.10 -7.66 -16.50
N PHE A 79 -12.53 -6.54 -16.07
CA PHE A 79 -13.07 -5.65 -15.06
C PHE A 79 -13.78 -4.48 -15.74
N ILE A 80 -15.06 -4.34 -15.49
CA ILE A 80 -15.94 -3.34 -16.11
C ILE A 80 -16.48 -2.42 -15.02
N PRO A 81 -16.12 -1.13 -15.02
CA PRO A 81 -16.69 -0.15 -14.08
C PRO A 81 -18.20 -0.03 -14.26
N ASP A 82 -18.95 -0.12 -13.17
CA ASP A 82 -20.40 -0.04 -13.14
C ASP A 82 -20.86 0.78 -11.92
N GLY A 83 -20.67 2.08 -11.96
CA GLY A 83 -20.97 3.00 -10.85
C GLY A 83 -20.24 2.62 -9.57
N GLU A 84 -20.99 2.35 -8.50
CA GLU A 84 -20.47 1.87 -7.21
C GLU A 84 -20.04 0.39 -7.24
N TYR A 85 -20.29 -0.29 -8.36
CA TYR A 85 -19.99 -1.69 -8.54
C TYR A 85 -18.86 -1.89 -9.56
N LEU A 86 -18.34 -3.10 -9.56
CA LEU A 86 -17.42 -3.63 -10.54
C LEU A 86 -18.03 -4.93 -11.08
N LEU A 87 -18.31 -4.97 -12.36
CA LEU A 87 -18.66 -6.21 -13.05
C LEU A 87 -17.37 -6.90 -13.48
N ILE A 88 -17.21 -8.14 -13.06
CA ILE A 88 -16.06 -8.97 -13.44
C ILE A 88 -16.58 -10.11 -14.30
N ARG A 89 -16.05 -10.20 -15.52
CA ARG A 89 -16.37 -11.23 -16.50
C ARG A 89 -15.13 -12.08 -16.74
N SER A 90 -15.22 -13.37 -16.46
CA SER A 90 -14.17 -14.35 -16.74
C SER A 90 -14.24 -14.82 -18.20
N ASP A 91 -13.14 -15.32 -18.75
CA ASP A 91 -13.09 -15.84 -20.13
C ASP A 91 -13.98 -17.07 -20.35
N ASP A 92 -14.34 -17.78 -19.29
CA ASP A 92 -15.29 -18.90 -19.30
C ASP A 92 -16.77 -18.45 -19.39
N GLY A 93 -17.02 -17.15 -19.41
CA GLY A 93 -18.35 -16.55 -19.46
C GLY A 93 -18.99 -16.31 -18.09
N THR A 94 -18.34 -16.69 -17.00
CA THR A 94 -18.85 -16.40 -15.65
C THR A 94 -18.81 -14.91 -15.38
N GLU A 95 -19.89 -14.38 -14.82
CA GLU A 95 -19.98 -12.97 -14.40
C GLU A 95 -20.28 -12.87 -12.92
N ARG A 96 -19.64 -11.90 -12.27
CA ARG A 96 -19.93 -11.51 -10.90
C ARG A 96 -19.93 -9.99 -10.77
N ARG A 97 -20.84 -9.46 -9.97
CA ARG A 97 -20.95 -8.03 -9.69
C ARG A 97 -20.61 -7.78 -8.23
N ILE A 98 -19.63 -6.93 -7.99
CA ILE A 98 -19.07 -6.68 -6.67
C ILE A 98 -19.17 -5.22 -6.34
N LYS A 99 -19.61 -4.89 -5.12
CA LYS A 99 -19.61 -3.52 -4.64
C LYS A 99 -18.18 -3.08 -4.32
N LYS A 100 -17.77 -1.90 -4.80
CA LYS A 100 -16.38 -1.40 -4.68
C LYS A 100 -15.89 -1.20 -3.24
N ASP A 101 -16.78 -1.15 -2.26
CA ASP A 101 -16.46 -1.10 -0.84
C ASP A 101 -16.48 -2.47 -0.15
N CYS A 102 -16.78 -3.55 -0.87
CA CYS A 102 -16.84 -4.91 -0.34
C CYS A 102 -15.48 -5.62 -0.46
N TYR A 103 -14.60 -5.36 0.44
CA TYR A 103 -13.22 -5.85 0.41
C TYR A 103 -13.04 -7.36 0.61
N SER A 104 -13.98 -8.02 1.30
CA SER A 104 -13.95 -9.48 1.44
C SER A 104 -14.05 -10.20 0.10
N GLU A 105 -14.67 -9.56 -0.88
CA GLU A 105 -14.87 -10.09 -2.22
C GLU A 105 -13.85 -9.57 -3.24
N VAL A 106 -13.24 -8.41 -2.97
CA VAL A 106 -12.35 -7.74 -3.92
C VAL A 106 -11.02 -7.36 -3.27
N ARG A 107 -10.10 -8.30 -3.26
CA ARG A 107 -8.73 -8.08 -2.74
C ARG A 107 -7.97 -6.97 -3.45
N ASP A 108 -8.40 -6.61 -4.66
CA ASP A 108 -7.75 -5.61 -5.50
C ASP A 108 -8.45 -4.26 -5.47
N LEU A 109 -9.57 -4.14 -4.75
CA LEU A 109 -10.21 -2.87 -4.50
C LEU A 109 -9.43 -2.15 -3.42
N GLU A 110 -8.77 -1.12 -3.85
CA GLU A 110 -7.84 -0.41 -3.02
C GLU A 110 -8.43 0.81 -2.36
N LEU A 111 -8.16 0.91 -1.08
CA LEU A 111 -8.03 2.20 -0.45
C LEU A 111 -6.85 2.93 -1.09
N SER A 112 -6.98 4.22 -1.31
CA SER A 112 -5.87 5.03 -1.73
C SER A 112 -4.71 4.92 -0.73
N TYR A 113 -3.49 5.05 -1.19
CA TYR A 113 -2.30 5.03 -0.34
C TYR A 113 -2.39 6.04 0.81
N ILE A 114 -2.98 7.20 0.55
CA ILE A 114 -3.26 8.23 1.55
C ILE A 114 -4.15 7.69 2.69
N LYS A 115 -5.21 6.94 2.38
CA LYS A 115 -6.04 6.32 3.44
C LYS A 115 -5.24 5.34 4.30
N SER A 116 -4.35 4.57 3.69
CA SER A 116 -3.45 3.68 4.43
C SER A 116 -2.51 4.46 5.36
N ILE A 117 -1.98 5.59 4.91
CA ILE A 117 -1.14 6.47 5.74
C ILE A 117 -1.96 7.09 6.89
N ARG A 118 -3.19 7.54 6.65
CA ARG A 118 -4.06 8.04 7.72
C ARG A 118 -4.35 6.98 8.79
N ASN A 119 -4.58 5.73 8.37
CA ASN A 119 -4.73 4.63 9.33
C ASN A 119 -3.45 4.39 10.14
N LEU A 120 -2.28 4.46 9.49
CA LEU A 120 -0.99 4.40 10.17
C LEU A 120 -0.86 5.50 11.22
N ILE A 121 -1.14 6.75 10.86
CA ILE A 121 -1.09 7.91 11.77
C ILE A 121 -2.00 7.68 12.98
N LYS A 122 -3.24 7.26 12.73
CA LYS A 122 -4.21 6.99 13.79
C LYS A 122 -3.78 5.88 14.75
N ASN A 123 -3.13 4.84 14.25
CA ASN A 123 -2.85 3.63 15.03
C ASN A 123 -1.51 3.66 15.75
N VAL A 124 -0.47 4.23 15.15
CA VAL A 124 0.89 4.19 15.74
C VAL A 124 1.53 5.56 15.92
N HIS A 125 0.84 6.64 15.55
CA HIS A 125 1.26 8.03 15.74
C HIS A 125 2.71 8.31 15.29
N PRO A 126 3.11 7.96 14.05
CA PRO A 126 4.45 8.15 13.58
C PRO A 126 4.76 9.64 13.40
N SER A 127 6.02 10.01 13.53
CA SER A 127 6.50 11.32 13.08
C SER A 127 6.45 11.40 11.53
N MET A 128 6.43 12.61 10.98
CA MET A 128 6.51 12.81 9.53
C MET A 128 7.79 12.18 8.94
N HIS A 129 8.90 12.24 9.66
CA HIS A 129 10.13 11.59 9.24
C HIS A 129 9.99 10.07 9.13
N GLU A 130 9.32 9.41 10.08
CA GLU A 130 9.05 7.96 10.00
C GLU A 130 8.10 7.61 8.87
N ILE A 131 7.09 8.44 8.59
CA ILE A 131 6.21 8.26 7.43
C ILE A 131 7.04 8.31 6.14
N CYS A 132 7.84 9.36 5.93
CA CYS A 132 8.69 9.48 4.75
C CYS A 132 9.69 8.32 4.64
N LYS A 133 10.24 7.87 5.76
CA LYS A 133 11.17 6.75 5.82
C LYS A 133 10.54 5.47 5.27
N ILE A 134 9.38 5.05 5.77
CA ILE A 134 8.77 3.77 5.40
C ILE A 134 8.04 3.82 4.05
N THR A 135 7.65 5.00 3.57
CA THR A 135 6.88 5.17 2.32
C THR A 135 7.73 5.58 1.12
N ALA A 136 8.90 6.15 1.34
CA ALA A 136 9.76 6.67 0.28
C ALA A 136 11.23 6.21 0.40
N GLU A 137 11.89 6.50 1.53
CA GLU A 137 13.33 6.25 1.71
C GLU A 137 13.66 4.75 1.66
N ASN A 138 13.02 3.95 2.51
CA ASN A 138 13.26 2.51 2.57
C ASN A 138 12.91 1.79 1.26
N PRO A 139 11.74 2.03 0.62
CA PRO A 139 11.47 1.49 -0.71
C PRO A 139 12.54 1.84 -1.73
N ALA A 140 12.98 3.11 -1.79
CA ALA A 140 14.00 3.55 -2.74
C ALA A 140 15.36 2.86 -2.50
N LYS A 141 15.74 2.67 -1.24
CA LYS A 141 16.95 1.90 -0.87
C LYS A 141 16.83 0.44 -1.26
N TYR A 142 15.67 -0.17 -1.01
CA TYR A 142 15.44 -1.59 -1.27
C TYR A 142 15.52 -1.93 -2.76
N ILE A 143 15.02 -1.04 -3.64
CA ILE A 143 15.10 -1.23 -5.10
C ILE A 143 16.31 -0.53 -5.73
N SER A 144 17.27 -0.04 -4.92
CA SER A 144 18.53 0.55 -5.37
C SER A 144 18.39 1.80 -6.25
N VAL A 145 17.43 2.68 -5.93
CA VAL A 145 17.22 3.97 -6.61
C VAL A 145 17.36 5.16 -5.67
N TYR A 146 17.89 4.97 -4.47
CA TYR A 146 17.98 6.01 -3.46
C TYR A 146 18.93 7.16 -3.83
N ASP A 147 19.83 6.95 -4.76
CA ASP A 147 20.68 7.98 -5.35
C ASP A 147 19.87 9.07 -6.09
N LYS A 148 18.67 8.72 -6.56
CA LYS A 148 17.81 9.62 -7.35
C LYS A 148 16.48 9.93 -6.67
N LYS A 149 15.94 9.04 -5.84
CA LYS A 149 14.58 9.13 -5.29
C LYS A 149 14.56 8.85 -3.79
N GLY A 150 13.40 9.08 -3.14
CA GLY A 150 13.17 8.69 -1.75
C GLY A 150 13.53 9.74 -0.70
N SER A 151 14.06 10.89 -1.11
CA SER A 151 14.28 12.07 -0.26
C SER A 151 14.31 13.34 -1.12
N LEU A 152 14.18 14.51 -0.47
CA LEU A 152 14.24 15.82 -1.10
C LEU A 152 15.65 16.45 -1.00
N ASP A 153 16.69 15.63 -1.12
CA ASP A 153 18.07 16.13 -1.12
C ASP A 153 18.43 16.77 -2.46
N ALA A 154 19.36 17.73 -2.42
CA ALA A 154 19.86 18.37 -3.62
C ALA A 154 20.49 17.34 -4.58
N GLY A 155 20.11 17.42 -5.86
CA GLY A 155 20.58 16.51 -6.91
C GLY A 155 19.69 15.28 -7.14
N LYS A 156 18.63 15.09 -6.34
CA LYS A 156 17.63 14.07 -6.56
C LYS A 156 16.41 14.58 -7.34
N ASP A 157 15.59 13.66 -7.83
CA ASP A 157 14.31 13.99 -8.45
C ASP A 157 13.41 14.68 -7.43
N ALA A 158 12.74 15.75 -7.84
CA ALA A 158 11.79 16.47 -7.01
C ALA A 158 10.41 15.77 -7.08
N ASP A 159 10.35 14.58 -6.48
CA ASP A 159 9.13 13.77 -6.35
C ASP A 159 8.60 13.90 -4.92
N PHE A 160 7.46 14.59 -4.74
CA PHE A 160 6.86 14.75 -3.42
C PHE A 160 5.36 15.00 -3.49
N LEU A 161 4.71 14.80 -2.36
CA LEU A 161 3.29 15.08 -2.15
C LEU A 161 3.13 16.32 -1.29
N VAL A 162 2.13 17.14 -1.58
CA VAL A 162 1.62 18.19 -0.70
C VAL A 162 0.31 17.70 -0.12
N VAL A 163 0.21 17.70 1.20
CA VAL A 163 -0.96 17.27 1.95
C VAL A 163 -1.35 18.35 2.95
N ASP A 164 -2.61 18.42 3.33
CA ASP A 164 -3.08 19.26 4.43
C ASP A 164 -2.87 18.60 5.80
N ASP A 165 -3.29 19.27 6.88
CA ASP A 165 -3.17 18.77 8.26
C ASP A 165 -4.00 17.50 8.51
N ASN A 166 -5.00 17.23 7.68
CA ASN A 166 -5.80 16.01 7.71
C ASN A 166 -5.24 14.90 6.81
N PHE A 167 -4.07 15.14 6.22
CA PHE A 167 -3.46 14.25 5.23
C PHE A 167 -4.34 14.05 3.98
N GLU A 168 -5.08 15.10 3.56
CA GLU A 168 -5.71 15.13 2.25
C GLU A 168 -4.69 15.55 1.19
N LEU A 169 -4.70 14.88 0.05
CA LEU A 169 -3.76 15.14 -1.02
C LEU A 169 -4.18 16.42 -1.78
N ILE A 170 -3.32 17.43 -1.74
CA ILE A 170 -3.51 18.70 -2.46
C ILE A 170 -2.82 18.65 -3.82
N ALA A 171 -1.56 18.20 -3.86
CA ALA A 171 -0.79 18.13 -5.10
C ALA A 171 0.24 17.00 -5.06
N THR A 172 0.59 16.50 -6.23
CA THR A 172 1.72 15.60 -6.45
C THR A 172 2.74 16.32 -7.35
N TYR A 173 4.00 16.27 -6.97
CA TYR A 173 5.10 16.69 -7.82
C TYR A 173 5.85 15.46 -8.32
N CYS A 174 6.10 15.43 -9.63
CA CYS A 174 6.89 14.40 -10.28
C CYS A 174 7.96 15.05 -11.13
N MET A 175 9.23 14.85 -10.80
CA MET A 175 10.38 15.50 -11.41
C MET A 175 10.21 17.03 -11.45
N GLY A 176 9.72 17.62 -10.37
CA GLY A 176 9.45 19.04 -10.21
C GLY A 176 8.20 19.58 -10.94
N LYS A 177 7.46 18.75 -11.65
CA LYS A 177 6.21 19.15 -12.33
C LYS A 177 5.01 18.91 -11.43
N PRO A 178 4.19 19.93 -11.15
CA PRO A 178 3.01 19.78 -10.30
C PRO A 178 1.85 19.13 -11.05
N TYR A 179 1.10 18.30 -10.28
CA TYR A 179 -0.23 17.82 -10.63
C TYR A 179 -1.15 18.21 -9.46
N ILE A 180 -2.03 19.17 -9.69
CA ILE A 180 -2.94 19.70 -8.67
C ILE A 180 -4.28 18.97 -8.80
N TYR A 181 -4.86 18.57 -7.66
CA TYR A 181 -6.13 17.86 -7.60
C TYR A 181 -7.25 18.84 -7.23
N GLY A 182 -8.36 18.80 -7.96
CA GLY A 182 -9.55 19.58 -7.65
C GLY A 182 -9.78 20.82 -8.52
N GLU A 183 -9.07 20.95 -9.65
CA GLU A 183 -9.45 21.84 -10.74
C GLU A 183 -10.25 21.12 -11.83
#